data_a6ab83a54c5b77d7845a2ff4d12be031
#
_entry.id   a6ab83a54c5b77d7845a2ff4d12be031
#
_cell.length_a   1.000
_cell.length_b   1.000
_cell.length_c   1.000
_cell.angle_alpha   90.00
_cell.angle_beta   90.00
_cell.angle_gamma   90.00
#
_symmetry.space_group_name_H-M   'P 1'
#
loop_
_entity.id
_entity.type
_entity.pdbx_description
1 polymer ?
#
loop_
_entity_poly.entity_id
_entity_poly.type
_entity_poly.pdbx_seq_one_letter_code
_entity_poly.pdbx_strand_id
1 'polypeptide(L)'
;MWNIYRDLTYHKYLLPKKTCEPLVLMIRDHYNSLPDKARFKNMKTVSISSKSASREWVIIDATGAVLGRLASEIALRLRGKHKPEYTPNADCGDYVVVVNSSKITVTGNKAVGKKYYSHTGFPGGIREINFSQMMEKFPERALEKAVRGMLPRGPLGREMYRKLKVYGGSEHPHSAQQPTVLTL
;
A
#
# COMPACT_ATOMS: atom_id res chain seq x y z
N MET A 1 -20.19 -41.18 20.46
CA MET A 1 -19.11 -40.44 21.11
C MET A 1 -19.30 -38.94 20.82
N TRP A 2 -20.34 -38.36 21.38
CA TRP A 2 -20.66 -36.94 21.31
C TRP A 2 -21.15 -36.54 22.68
N ASN A 3 -20.33 -35.88 23.50
CA ASN A 3 -20.76 -35.07 24.64
C ASN A 3 -19.55 -34.72 25.52
N ILE A 4 -18.75 -33.75 25.11
CA ILE A 4 -17.75 -33.10 26.02
C ILE A 4 -17.70 -31.59 25.70
N TYR A 5 -18.85 -30.91 25.77
CA TYR A 5 -18.85 -29.43 25.84
C TYR A 5 -20.16 -28.98 26.53
N ARG A 6 -20.29 -29.39 27.78
CA ARG A 6 -21.40 -28.90 28.59
C ARG A 6 -20.97 -28.88 30.04
N ASP A 7 -20.11 -27.94 30.41
CA ASP A 7 -19.92 -27.51 31.78
C ASP A 7 -18.80 -26.44 31.83
N LEU A 8 -19.05 -25.29 31.21
CA LEU A 8 -18.42 -24.04 31.62
C LEU A 8 -19.50 -23.20 32.27
N THR A 9 -19.76 -23.54 33.53
CA THR A 9 -20.51 -22.72 34.49
C THR A 9 -19.77 -21.37 34.60
N TYR A 10 -20.33 -20.36 33.94
CA TYR A 10 -20.01 -18.97 34.18
C TYR A 10 -20.19 -18.68 35.67
N HIS A 11 -19.09 -18.51 36.35
CA HIS A 11 -19.07 -17.93 37.70
C HIS A 11 -19.67 -16.53 37.59
N LYS A 12 -20.93 -16.42 37.97
CA LYS A 12 -21.70 -15.19 38.14
C LYS A 12 -20.99 -14.36 39.22
N TYR A 13 -20.11 -13.45 38.81
CA TYR A 13 -19.70 -12.36 39.67
C TYR A 13 -20.95 -11.50 39.92
N LEU A 14 -21.51 -11.70 41.08
CA LEU A 14 -22.55 -10.87 41.69
C LEU A 14 -21.93 -9.50 42.02
N LEU A 15 -21.87 -8.61 41.03
CA LEU A 15 -21.75 -7.19 41.32
C LEU A 15 -23.10 -6.69 41.82
N PRO A 16 -23.16 -5.92 42.90
CA PRO A 16 -24.42 -5.44 43.47
C PRO A 16 -25.13 -4.55 42.44
N LYS A 17 -26.34 -4.94 42.03
CA LYS A 17 -27.18 -4.29 41.04
C LYS A 17 -27.55 -2.82 41.32
N LYS A 18 -27.09 -2.26 42.44
CA LYS A 18 -27.51 -0.93 42.92
C LYS A 18 -26.59 0.25 42.55
N THR A 19 -25.41 0.02 41.95
CA THR A 19 -24.44 1.08 41.71
C THR A 19 -24.26 1.49 40.24
N CYS A 20 -24.86 0.77 39.29
CA CYS A 20 -24.71 1.09 37.85
C CYS A 20 -25.89 1.85 37.22
N GLU A 21 -27.02 1.93 37.86
CA GLU A 21 -28.21 2.63 37.31
C GLU A 21 -27.99 4.14 37.10
N PRO A 22 -27.36 4.89 38.05
CA PRO A 22 -27.20 6.33 37.82
C PRO A 22 -26.23 6.66 36.67
N LEU A 23 -25.21 5.85 36.45
CA LEU A 23 -24.25 6.07 35.36
C LEU A 23 -24.86 5.77 34.01
N VAL A 24 -25.65 4.71 33.89
CA VAL A 24 -26.36 4.35 32.65
C VAL A 24 -27.44 5.39 32.31
N LEU A 25 -28.14 5.91 33.32
CA LEU A 25 -29.11 6.97 33.13
C LEU A 25 -28.42 8.29 32.71
N MET A 26 -27.30 8.66 33.35
CA MET A 26 -26.51 9.85 32.96
C MET A 26 -26.01 9.77 31.52
N ILE A 27 -25.49 8.61 31.10
CA ILE A 27 -25.05 8.40 29.72
C ILE A 27 -26.23 8.45 28.75
N ARG A 28 -27.37 7.88 29.14
CA ARG A 28 -28.60 7.86 28.33
C ARG A 28 -29.20 9.27 28.20
N ASP A 29 -29.18 10.05 29.28
CA ASP A 29 -29.69 11.43 29.26
C ASP A 29 -28.76 12.36 28.48
N HIS A 30 -27.43 12.17 28.62
CA HIS A 30 -26.46 12.88 27.82
C HIS A 30 -26.57 12.53 26.32
N TYR A 31 -26.84 11.26 26.00
CA TYR A 31 -27.08 10.83 24.61
C TYR A 31 -28.39 11.37 24.03
N ASN A 32 -29.44 11.52 24.85
CA ASN A 32 -30.74 12.06 24.45
C ASN A 32 -30.76 13.60 24.37
N SER A 33 -29.86 14.29 25.06
CA SER A 33 -29.73 15.75 25.05
C SER A 33 -28.92 16.27 23.85
N LEU A 34 -28.25 15.38 23.09
CA LEU A 34 -27.56 15.79 21.87
C LEU A 34 -28.58 16.24 20.81
N PRO A 35 -28.41 17.42 20.21
CA PRO A 35 -29.29 17.88 19.15
C PRO A 35 -29.35 16.85 18.01
N ASP A 36 -30.53 16.62 17.44
CA ASP A 36 -30.76 15.62 16.38
C ASP A 36 -29.84 15.75 15.16
N LYS A 37 -29.22 16.93 14.98
CA LYS A 37 -28.16 17.16 13.97
C LYS A 37 -26.84 16.46 14.28
N ALA A 38 -26.56 16.07 15.53
CA ALA A 38 -25.41 15.27 15.93
C ALA A 38 -25.73 13.77 15.93
N ARG A 39 -26.99 13.39 15.94
CA ARG A 39 -27.47 12.02 15.76
C ARG A 39 -27.42 11.65 14.27
N PHE A 40 -26.32 11.04 13.88
CA PHE A 40 -26.21 10.40 12.55
C PHE A 40 -26.52 11.35 11.38
N LYS A 41 -25.66 12.32 11.14
CA LYS A 41 -25.45 12.79 9.77
C LYS A 41 -25.29 11.52 8.92
N ASN A 42 -26.24 11.26 8.02
CA ASN A 42 -26.24 10.09 7.14
C ASN A 42 -24.83 9.77 6.73
N MET A 43 -24.25 8.70 7.31
CA MET A 43 -22.93 8.21 6.95
C MET A 43 -23.05 7.60 5.55
N LYS A 44 -23.06 8.46 4.54
CA LYS A 44 -22.98 8.01 3.14
C LYS A 44 -21.60 7.45 2.96
N THR A 45 -21.53 6.18 2.60
CA THR A 45 -20.27 5.56 2.15
C THR A 45 -19.79 6.30 0.91
N VAL A 46 -18.67 7.00 1.03
CA VAL A 46 -18.06 7.71 -0.10
C VAL A 46 -17.40 6.67 -0.99
N SER A 47 -17.89 6.52 -2.21
CA SER A 47 -17.25 5.73 -3.26
C SER A 47 -16.69 6.66 -4.32
N ILE A 48 -15.38 6.61 -4.52
CA ILE A 48 -14.68 7.46 -5.47
C ILE A 48 -14.51 6.75 -6.79
N SER A 49 -14.80 7.45 -7.87
CA SER A 49 -14.50 7.01 -9.22
C SER A 49 -13.03 7.32 -9.57
N SER A 50 -12.42 6.51 -10.42
CA SER A 50 -11.07 6.78 -10.93
C SER A 50 -10.93 8.12 -11.66
N LYS A 51 -12.04 8.69 -12.14
CA LYS A 51 -12.06 10.01 -12.81
C LYS A 51 -12.07 11.18 -11.82
N SER A 52 -12.68 10.99 -10.64
CA SER A 52 -12.80 12.04 -9.60
C SER A 52 -11.67 12.01 -8.57
N ALA A 53 -10.83 10.98 -8.59
CA ALA A 53 -9.70 10.88 -7.67
C ALA A 53 -8.66 11.96 -7.93
N SER A 54 -8.27 12.70 -6.89
CA SER A 54 -7.13 13.62 -6.93
C SER A 54 -5.83 12.83 -7.09
N ARG A 55 -4.97 13.24 -8.04
CA ARG A 55 -3.69 12.57 -8.30
C ARG A 55 -2.58 13.60 -8.30
N GLU A 56 -1.57 13.34 -7.50
CA GLU A 56 -0.39 14.18 -7.37
C GLU A 56 0.82 13.54 -8.02
N TRP A 57 1.81 14.35 -8.37
CA TRP A 57 3.10 13.89 -8.83
C TRP A 57 4.09 13.92 -7.69
N VAL A 58 4.74 12.79 -7.43
CA VAL A 58 5.69 12.62 -6.34
C VAL A 58 7.02 12.13 -6.89
N ILE A 59 8.12 12.75 -6.47
CA ILE A 59 9.49 12.31 -6.78
C ILE A 59 10.15 11.71 -5.56
N ILE A 60 10.83 10.59 -5.75
CA ILE A 60 11.52 9.83 -4.71
C ILE A 60 12.96 9.60 -5.14
N ASP A 61 13.92 9.96 -4.28
CA ASP A 61 15.32 9.59 -4.47
C ASP A 61 15.59 8.19 -3.92
N ALA A 62 16.10 7.31 -4.78
CA ALA A 62 16.41 5.93 -4.44
C ALA A 62 17.83 5.72 -3.93
N THR A 63 18.62 6.79 -3.78
CA THR A 63 20.04 6.70 -3.37
C THR A 63 20.20 6.02 -2.01
N GLY A 64 20.91 4.90 -1.97
CA GLY A 64 21.15 4.13 -0.74
C GLY A 64 19.94 3.40 -0.15
N ALA A 65 18.76 3.55 -0.74
CA ALA A 65 17.54 2.91 -0.26
C ALA A 65 17.58 1.40 -0.50
N VAL A 66 17.01 0.62 0.45
CA VAL A 66 16.87 -0.83 0.30
C VAL A 66 15.72 -1.16 -0.63
N LEU A 67 16.00 -1.90 -1.71
CA LEU A 67 15.06 -2.24 -2.78
C LEU A 67 13.66 -2.64 -2.29
N GLY A 68 13.56 -3.54 -1.30
CA GLY A 68 12.26 -4.06 -0.85
C GLY A 68 11.45 -3.01 -0.08
N ARG A 69 12.09 -2.24 0.79
CA ARG A 69 11.45 -1.17 1.57
C ARG A 69 10.97 -0.05 0.66
N LEU A 70 11.83 0.39 -0.24
CA LEU A 70 11.48 1.38 -1.26
C LEU A 70 10.30 0.92 -2.11
N ALA A 71 10.31 -0.32 -2.59
CA ALA A 71 9.24 -0.86 -3.43
C ALA A 71 7.90 -0.94 -2.70
N SER A 72 7.88 -1.22 -1.39
CA SER A 72 6.64 -1.25 -0.60
C SER A 72 6.01 0.12 -0.44
N GLU A 73 6.80 1.16 -0.19
CA GLU A 73 6.32 2.55 -0.11
C GLU A 73 5.79 3.05 -1.45
N ILE A 74 6.52 2.78 -2.53
CA ILE A 74 6.06 3.11 -3.89
C ILE A 74 4.73 2.41 -4.20
N ALA A 75 4.61 1.13 -3.89
CA ALA A 75 3.37 0.37 -4.13
C ALA A 75 2.19 0.91 -3.31
N LEU A 76 2.44 1.34 -2.07
CA LEU A 76 1.45 1.99 -1.20
C LEU A 76 0.93 3.28 -1.83
N ARG A 77 1.82 4.14 -2.36
CA ARG A 77 1.48 5.40 -3.03
C ARG A 77 0.76 5.19 -4.35
N LEU A 78 1.25 4.29 -5.20
CA LEU A 78 0.62 3.94 -6.48
C LEU A 78 -0.79 3.37 -6.31
N ARG A 79 -1.03 2.64 -5.22
CA ARG A 79 -2.35 2.12 -4.89
C ARG A 79 -3.27 3.17 -4.25
N GLY A 80 -2.70 4.23 -3.66
CA GLY A 80 -3.44 5.28 -2.99
C GLY A 80 -3.85 4.96 -1.55
N LYS A 81 -3.22 3.97 -0.91
CA LYS A 81 -3.55 3.56 0.47
C LYS A 81 -3.25 4.61 1.54
N HIS A 82 -2.45 5.62 1.21
CA HIS A 82 -2.14 6.75 2.10
C HIS A 82 -3.26 7.79 2.15
N LYS A 83 -4.21 7.73 1.21
CA LYS A 83 -5.33 8.67 1.13
C LYS A 83 -6.55 8.15 1.91
N PRO A 84 -7.28 9.03 2.64
CA PRO A 84 -8.50 8.64 3.34
C PRO A 84 -9.61 8.16 2.39
N GLU A 85 -9.58 8.65 1.16
CA GLU A 85 -10.53 8.36 0.09
C GLU A 85 -10.27 7.03 -0.63
N TYR A 86 -9.34 6.21 -0.14
CA TYR A 86 -8.97 4.96 -0.78
C TYR A 86 -10.15 4.01 -0.95
N THR A 87 -10.37 3.56 -2.18
CA THR A 87 -11.32 2.51 -2.53
C THR A 87 -10.62 1.37 -3.29
N PRO A 88 -10.86 0.08 -2.94
CA PRO A 88 -10.16 -1.05 -3.55
C PRO A 88 -10.43 -1.24 -5.03
N ASN A 89 -11.61 -0.82 -5.51
CA ASN A 89 -12.11 -1.00 -6.88
C ASN A 89 -11.69 0.13 -7.83
N ALA A 90 -11.22 1.26 -7.31
CA ALA A 90 -10.83 2.41 -8.11
C ALA A 90 -9.32 2.69 -8.02
N ASP A 91 -8.77 3.31 -9.05
CA ASP A 91 -7.39 3.79 -9.06
C ASP A 91 -7.33 5.21 -8.46
N CYS A 92 -7.01 5.31 -7.17
CA CYS A 92 -6.88 6.55 -6.42
C CYS A 92 -5.42 6.98 -6.17
N GLY A 93 -4.45 6.23 -6.70
CA GLY A 93 -3.03 6.45 -6.44
C GLY A 93 -2.40 7.58 -7.24
N ASP A 94 -1.25 8.04 -6.78
CA ASP A 94 -0.47 9.13 -7.33
C ASP A 94 0.49 8.67 -8.44
N TYR A 95 1.01 9.63 -9.20
CA TYR A 95 2.13 9.41 -10.11
C TYR A 95 3.43 9.44 -9.32
N VAL A 96 4.27 8.42 -9.50
CA VAL A 96 5.54 8.30 -8.79
C VAL A 96 6.69 8.29 -9.78
N VAL A 97 7.59 9.24 -9.60
CA VAL A 97 8.86 9.34 -10.32
C VAL A 97 9.98 8.91 -9.37
N VAL A 98 10.78 7.95 -9.77
CA VAL A 98 11.93 7.49 -8.98
C VAL A 98 13.20 7.82 -9.72
N VAL A 99 14.12 8.50 -9.05
CA VAL A 99 15.45 8.87 -9.60
C VAL A 99 16.55 8.08 -8.89
N ASN A 100 17.73 8.05 -9.51
CA ASN A 100 18.92 7.36 -8.99
C ASN A 100 18.73 5.86 -8.72
N SER A 101 17.93 5.16 -9.53
CA SER A 101 17.68 3.73 -9.34
C SER A 101 18.96 2.87 -9.46
N SER A 102 20.02 3.37 -10.10
CA SER A 102 21.32 2.71 -10.15
C SER A 102 22.01 2.58 -8.78
N LYS A 103 21.66 3.44 -7.81
CA LYS A 103 22.26 3.48 -6.47
C LYS A 103 21.46 2.72 -5.42
N ILE A 104 20.49 1.91 -5.84
CA ILE A 104 19.66 1.07 -4.95
C ILE A 104 20.52 -0.04 -4.34
N THR A 105 20.32 -0.28 -3.05
CA THR A 105 21.03 -1.32 -2.31
C THR A 105 20.15 -2.53 -1.99
N VAL A 106 20.79 -3.67 -1.77
CA VAL A 106 20.15 -4.89 -1.27
C VAL A 106 20.91 -5.42 -0.07
N THR A 107 20.21 -6.03 0.88
CA THR A 107 20.83 -6.54 2.11
C THR A 107 21.25 -8.00 1.99
N GLY A 108 22.33 -8.38 2.69
CA GLY A 108 22.86 -9.75 2.70
C GLY A 108 23.38 -10.19 1.33
N ASN A 109 23.39 -11.49 1.09
CA ASN A 109 23.93 -12.07 -0.15
C ASN A 109 22.98 -11.98 -1.37
N LYS A 110 22.02 -11.02 -1.37
CA LYS A 110 21.04 -10.88 -2.45
C LYS A 110 21.62 -10.32 -3.74
N ALA A 111 22.77 -9.66 -3.69
CA ALA A 111 23.45 -9.15 -4.87
C ALA A 111 23.76 -10.28 -5.86
N VAL A 112 24.21 -11.41 -5.37
CA VAL A 112 24.55 -12.59 -6.17
C VAL A 112 23.40 -13.62 -6.16
N GLY A 113 22.78 -13.86 -5.00
CA GLY A 113 21.79 -14.91 -4.83
C GLY A 113 20.40 -14.60 -5.42
N LYS A 114 20.05 -13.31 -5.63
CA LYS A 114 18.73 -12.95 -6.19
C LYS A 114 18.76 -13.12 -7.70
N LYS A 115 18.02 -14.12 -8.19
CA LYS A 115 17.90 -14.43 -9.61
C LYS A 115 16.57 -13.96 -10.19
N TYR A 116 16.61 -13.45 -11.40
CA TYR A 116 15.44 -13.08 -12.20
C TYR A 116 15.36 -13.98 -13.41
N TYR A 117 14.23 -14.63 -13.56
CA TYR A 117 13.96 -15.55 -14.66
C TYR A 117 13.13 -14.89 -15.74
N SER A 118 13.45 -15.22 -17.00
CA SER A 118 12.65 -14.88 -18.17
C SER A 118 12.64 -16.08 -19.12
N HIS A 119 11.55 -16.24 -19.86
CA HIS A 119 11.41 -17.35 -20.83
C HIS A 119 11.20 -16.78 -22.23
N THR A 120 11.87 -17.34 -23.22
CA THR A 120 11.80 -16.87 -24.61
C THR A 120 10.58 -17.39 -25.38
N GLY A 121 9.86 -18.38 -24.83
CA GLY A 121 8.74 -19.07 -25.48
C GLY A 121 9.12 -20.36 -26.21
N PHE A 122 10.40 -20.63 -26.40
CA PHE A 122 10.88 -21.84 -27.07
C PHE A 122 11.32 -22.93 -26.08
N PRO A 123 11.29 -24.22 -26.44
CA PRO A 123 11.83 -25.30 -25.59
C PRO A 123 13.27 -24.98 -25.13
N GLY A 124 13.54 -25.15 -23.83
CA GLY A 124 14.84 -24.80 -23.24
C GLY A 124 15.15 -23.31 -23.11
N GLY A 125 14.19 -22.41 -23.42
CA GLY A 125 14.37 -20.97 -23.48
C GLY A 125 14.35 -20.22 -22.15
N ILE A 126 14.60 -20.87 -21.01
CA ILE A 126 14.72 -20.20 -19.71
C ILE A 126 16.05 -19.45 -19.64
N ARG A 127 15.98 -18.18 -19.24
CA ARG A 127 17.16 -17.32 -19.01
C ARG A 127 17.15 -16.82 -17.59
N GLU A 128 18.30 -16.84 -16.93
CA GLU A 128 18.47 -16.28 -15.61
C GLU A 128 19.48 -15.14 -15.63
N ILE A 129 19.22 -14.11 -14.82
CA ILE A 129 20.13 -12.97 -14.61
C ILE A 129 20.15 -12.68 -13.11
N ASN A 130 21.35 -12.51 -12.55
CA ASN A 130 21.52 -12.11 -11.14
C ASN A 130 21.20 -10.62 -10.95
N PHE A 131 20.97 -10.21 -9.69
CA PHE A 131 20.68 -8.82 -9.37
C PHE A 131 21.82 -7.88 -9.81
N SER A 132 23.09 -8.22 -9.55
CA SER A 132 24.24 -7.41 -9.97
C SER A 132 24.27 -7.17 -11.48
N GLN A 133 24.11 -8.22 -12.27
CA GLN A 133 24.06 -8.13 -13.75
C GLN A 133 22.86 -7.33 -14.25
N MET A 134 21.72 -7.37 -13.51
CA MET A 134 20.55 -6.58 -13.86
C MET A 134 20.78 -5.10 -13.60
N MET A 135 21.44 -4.75 -12.49
CA MET A 135 21.77 -3.37 -12.13
C MET A 135 22.76 -2.72 -13.12
N GLU A 136 23.71 -3.50 -13.64
CA GLU A 136 24.67 -3.03 -14.66
C GLU A 136 23.99 -2.74 -16.00
N LYS A 137 23.09 -3.64 -16.44
CA LYS A 137 22.48 -3.54 -17.77
C LYS A 137 21.21 -2.67 -17.77
N PHE A 138 20.36 -2.83 -16.75
CA PHE A 138 19.01 -2.24 -16.70
C PHE A 138 18.64 -1.93 -15.24
N PRO A 139 19.21 -0.87 -14.62
CA PRO A 139 18.99 -0.57 -13.20
C PRO A 139 17.53 -0.30 -12.85
N GLU A 140 16.76 0.19 -13.79
CA GLU A 140 15.32 0.50 -13.61
C GLU A 140 14.49 -0.77 -13.41
N ARG A 141 14.80 -1.84 -14.15
CA ARG A 141 14.01 -3.09 -14.17
C ARG A 141 13.97 -3.82 -12.83
N ALA A 142 15.01 -3.68 -12.00
CA ALA A 142 15.05 -4.32 -10.70
C ALA A 142 13.93 -3.79 -9.79
N LEU A 143 13.78 -2.47 -9.73
CA LEU A 143 12.73 -1.79 -8.97
C LEU A 143 11.35 -2.02 -9.60
N GLU A 144 11.22 -1.89 -10.90
CA GLU A 144 9.99 -2.12 -11.64
C GLU A 144 9.40 -3.52 -11.36
N LYS A 145 10.23 -4.56 -11.42
CA LYS A 145 9.80 -5.94 -11.11
C LYS A 145 9.39 -6.10 -9.66
N ALA A 146 10.07 -5.42 -8.72
CA ALA A 146 9.72 -5.46 -7.30
C ALA A 146 8.35 -4.81 -7.06
N VAL A 147 8.12 -3.61 -7.58
CA VAL A 147 6.84 -2.88 -7.44
C VAL A 147 5.71 -3.62 -8.13
N ARG A 148 5.93 -4.11 -9.36
CA ARG A 148 4.92 -4.88 -10.10
C ARG A 148 4.46 -6.13 -9.35
N GLY A 149 5.37 -6.79 -8.63
CA GLY A 149 5.04 -7.94 -7.78
C GLY A 149 4.21 -7.60 -6.56
N MET A 150 4.23 -6.32 -6.09
CA MET A 150 3.49 -5.83 -4.93
C MET A 150 2.12 -5.22 -5.30
N LEU A 151 1.91 -4.88 -6.56
CA LEU A 151 0.63 -4.37 -7.06
C LEU A 151 -0.36 -5.51 -7.33
N PRO A 152 -1.68 -5.23 -7.34
CA PRO A 152 -2.69 -6.21 -7.69
C PRO A 152 -2.46 -6.81 -9.08
N ARG A 153 -2.79 -8.10 -9.22
CA ARG A 153 -2.78 -8.75 -10.54
C ARG A 153 -4.09 -8.44 -11.26
N GLY A 154 -4.02 -7.94 -12.49
CA GLY A 154 -5.21 -7.65 -13.29
C GLY A 154 -5.15 -6.31 -14.01
N PRO A 155 -6.25 -5.87 -14.65
CA PRO A 155 -6.30 -4.60 -15.40
C PRO A 155 -5.97 -3.40 -14.52
N LEU A 156 -6.61 -3.30 -13.35
CA LEU A 156 -6.42 -2.20 -12.40
C LEU A 156 -4.94 -2.06 -11.97
N GLY A 157 -4.28 -3.17 -11.66
CA GLY A 157 -2.85 -3.12 -11.29
C GLY A 157 -1.93 -2.71 -12.45
N ARG A 158 -2.31 -2.99 -13.69
CA ARG A 158 -1.56 -2.51 -14.88
C ARG A 158 -1.71 -1.00 -15.06
N GLU A 159 -2.89 -0.45 -14.79
CA GLU A 159 -3.13 1.01 -14.83
C GLU A 159 -2.33 1.72 -13.73
N MET A 160 -2.34 1.18 -12.51
CA MET A 160 -1.51 1.70 -11.40
C MET A 160 -0.02 1.67 -11.77
N TYR A 161 0.45 0.58 -12.36
CA TYR A 161 1.85 0.43 -12.77
C TYR A 161 2.28 1.44 -13.84
N ARG A 162 1.40 1.86 -14.76
CA ARG A 162 1.69 2.89 -15.78
C ARG A 162 2.06 4.25 -15.17
N LYS A 163 1.64 4.51 -13.95
CA LYS A 163 1.94 5.74 -13.20
C LYS A 163 3.33 5.75 -12.56
N LEU A 164 4.01 4.61 -12.55
CA LEU A 164 5.40 4.50 -12.11
C LEU A 164 6.34 4.89 -13.25
N LYS A 165 7.25 5.80 -12.97
CA LYS A 165 8.35 6.21 -13.86
C LYS A 165 9.66 6.04 -13.08
N VAL A 166 10.58 5.22 -13.60
CA VAL A 166 11.86 4.92 -12.96
C VAL A 166 12.99 5.36 -13.86
N TYR A 167 13.96 6.06 -13.29
CA TYR A 167 15.14 6.56 -13.98
C TYR A 167 16.42 6.12 -13.29
N GLY A 168 17.44 5.72 -14.06
CA GLY A 168 18.73 5.28 -13.56
C GLY A 168 19.54 6.43 -12.94
N GLY A 169 19.46 7.62 -13.53
CA GLY A 169 20.15 8.84 -13.10
C GLY A 169 19.29 9.79 -12.30
N SER A 170 19.80 11.01 -12.10
CA SER A 170 19.11 12.10 -11.42
C SER A 170 18.16 12.89 -12.33
N GLU A 171 18.36 12.82 -13.65
CA GLU A 171 17.58 13.57 -14.61
C GLU A 171 16.27 12.85 -14.97
N HIS A 172 15.20 13.63 -15.11
CA HIS A 172 13.89 13.14 -15.50
C HIS A 172 13.13 14.16 -16.37
N PRO A 173 12.30 13.75 -17.33
CA PRO A 173 11.58 14.65 -18.24
C PRO A 173 10.31 15.27 -17.62
N HIS A 174 10.02 15.01 -16.34
CA HIS A 174 8.77 15.39 -15.67
C HIS A 174 8.85 16.69 -14.87
N SER A 175 9.73 17.64 -15.23
CA SER A 175 9.85 18.94 -14.55
C SER A 175 8.58 19.79 -14.72
N ALA A 176 7.91 19.69 -15.87
CA ALA A 176 6.68 20.43 -16.16
C ALA A 176 5.51 20.06 -15.22
N GLN A 177 5.49 18.85 -14.66
CA GLN A 177 4.48 18.39 -13.73
C GLN A 177 4.73 18.84 -12.29
N GLN A 178 5.86 19.50 -12.01
CA GLN A 178 6.25 20.01 -10.68
C GLN A 178 6.08 18.95 -9.57
N PRO A 179 6.75 17.78 -9.67
CA PRO A 179 6.58 16.73 -8.69
C PRO A 179 7.05 17.16 -7.29
N THR A 180 6.27 16.84 -6.26
CA THR A 180 6.63 17.08 -4.87
C THR A 180 7.68 16.07 -4.41
N VAL A 181 8.73 16.53 -3.73
CA VAL A 181 9.79 15.64 -3.20
C VAL A 181 9.25 14.89 -1.98
N LEU A 182 9.36 13.56 -2.00
CA LEU A 182 9.06 12.71 -0.87
C LEU A 182 10.35 12.10 -0.32
N THR A 183 10.67 12.44 0.93
CA THR A 183 11.71 11.77 1.72
C THR A 183 11.11 10.55 2.42
N LEU A 184 11.79 9.40 2.31
CA LEU A 184 11.37 8.11 2.88
C LEU A 184 12.11 7.79 4.18
#